data_c3eddce5c419cc33bbcf04673820931b
#
_entry.id   c3eddce5c419cc33bbcf04673820931b
#
_cell.length_a   1.000
_cell.length_b   1.000
_cell.length_c   1.000
_cell.angle_alpha   90.00
_cell.angle_beta   90.00
_cell.angle_gamma   90.00
#
_symmetry.space_group_name_H-M   'P 1'
#
loop_
_entity.id
_entity.type
_entity.pdbx_description
1 polymer ?
#
loop_
_entity_poly.entity_id
_entity_poly.type
_entity_poly.pdbx_seq_one_letter_code
_entity_poly.pdbx_strand_id
1 'polypeptide(L)'
;MVKTGRWIVVIAAICLLFTSWGSVYAQTSDVEYFAQTGHYVRGDFLRYYRSVSNPTLLFGYPLTEQFTSIDGKTVQYFQRARFEMAPELPQGVRLTPLGLETYSVERQLVINNPFACRTYTQTGHSVCFAFLEFFDQNGGVERFGYPISPFEFRNNQIVQYFENARFEWRPALAEGQRIGLTDLGRIYFDQLGENPAFLKSTPLDAGPNPVLSLRVRAFPAKAVTTSNDNQTVYVLIQDQNLQPVAGASGVATIRLASGHIMQEAFTINDRGVGTFSFGFTNQPNGQLINIDITVPYNNLEGKTTTSFRIWY
;
A
#
# COMPACT_ATOMS: atom_id res chain seq x y z
N MET A 1 -64.49 74.98 12.62
CA MET A 1 -63.12 75.05 12.93
C MET A 1 -62.68 73.64 13.21
N VAL A 2 -62.01 73.00 12.30
CA VAL A 2 -61.60 71.59 12.35
C VAL A 2 -60.07 71.58 12.58
N LYS A 3 -59.62 70.98 13.69
CA LYS A 3 -58.19 70.74 13.98
C LYS A 3 -57.76 69.34 13.49
N THR A 4 -56.89 69.33 12.52
CA THR A 4 -56.27 68.10 12.00
C THR A 4 -55.16 67.65 12.93
N GLY A 5 -55.33 66.45 13.51
CA GLY A 5 -54.24 65.77 14.28
C GLY A 5 -53.40 64.88 13.34
N ARG A 6 -52.10 65.13 13.33
CA ARG A 6 -51.09 64.29 12.61
C ARG A 6 -50.73 63.09 13.44
N TRP A 7 -51.00 61.91 12.95
CA TRP A 7 -50.53 60.64 13.51
C TRP A 7 -49.15 60.34 12.94
N ILE A 8 -48.15 60.26 13.81
CA ILE A 8 -46.79 59.82 13.46
C ILE A 8 -46.80 58.28 13.64
N VAL A 9 -46.70 57.56 12.57
CA VAL A 9 -46.50 56.12 12.58
C VAL A 9 -44.96 55.84 12.72
N VAL A 10 -44.56 55.32 13.89
CA VAL A 10 -43.20 54.84 14.13
C VAL A 10 -43.16 53.40 13.66
N ILE A 11 -42.53 53.13 12.50
CA ILE A 11 -42.21 51.80 12.03
C ILE A 11 -40.93 51.32 12.73
N ALA A 12 -41.07 50.42 13.68
CA ALA A 12 -39.96 49.73 14.30
C ALA A 12 -39.52 48.57 13.37
N ALA A 13 -38.39 48.75 12.68
CA ALA A 13 -37.75 47.73 11.88
C ALA A 13 -37.06 46.73 12.81
N ILE A 14 -37.68 45.57 13.02
CA ILE A 14 -37.03 44.42 13.72
C ILE A 14 -36.10 43.75 12.74
N CYS A 15 -34.81 44.04 12.83
CA CYS A 15 -33.73 43.26 12.18
C CYS A 15 -33.60 41.88 12.85
N LEU A 16 -34.25 40.87 12.29
CA LEU A 16 -34.01 39.46 12.64
C LEU A 16 -32.63 39.10 12.11
N LEU A 17 -31.64 39.12 13.00
CA LEU A 17 -30.32 38.52 12.77
C LEU A 17 -30.50 36.99 12.74
N PHE A 18 -30.69 36.41 11.58
CA PHE A 18 -30.51 34.99 11.37
C PHE A 18 -29.03 34.66 11.54
N THR A 19 -28.61 34.29 12.74
CA THR A 19 -27.34 33.60 12.95
C THR A 19 -27.48 32.21 12.31
N SER A 20 -27.05 32.07 11.07
CA SER A 20 -26.82 30.77 10.45
C SER A 20 -25.74 30.05 11.25
N TRP A 21 -26.15 29.13 12.11
CA TRP A 21 -25.25 28.14 12.66
C TRP A 21 -24.82 27.25 11.50
N GLY A 22 -23.78 27.64 10.79
CA GLY A 22 -23.09 26.73 9.89
C GLY A 22 -22.58 25.58 10.72
N SER A 23 -23.14 24.39 10.53
CA SER A 23 -22.55 23.17 11.04
C SER A 23 -21.16 23.06 10.44
N VAL A 24 -20.15 23.34 11.24
CA VAL A 24 -18.76 23.03 10.90
C VAL A 24 -18.69 21.50 10.87
N TYR A 25 -18.93 20.92 9.71
CA TYR A 25 -18.53 19.55 9.46
C TYR A 25 -17.01 19.52 9.64
N ALA A 26 -16.54 18.93 10.73
CA ALA A 26 -15.14 18.59 10.85
C ALA A 26 -14.81 17.74 9.63
N GLN A 27 -14.03 18.27 8.68
CA GLN A 27 -13.44 17.47 7.62
C GLN A 27 -12.58 16.42 8.33
N THR A 28 -13.08 15.20 8.40
CA THR A 28 -12.24 14.07 8.79
C THR A 28 -11.10 14.05 7.79
N SER A 29 -9.89 14.28 8.28
CA SER A 29 -8.70 14.24 7.41
C SER A 29 -8.69 12.90 6.70
N ASP A 30 -8.59 12.90 5.37
CA ASP A 30 -8.48 11.68 4.56
C ASP A 30 -7.12 10.98 4.75
N VAL A 31 -6.38 11.38 5.78
CA VAL A 31 -5.01 10.93 6.08
C VAL A 31 -4.80 10.84 7.60
N GLU A 32 -4.18 9.76 8.05
CA GLU A 32 -3.77 9.55 9.45
C GLU A 32 -2.35 8.99 9.51
N TYR A 33 -1.53 9.55 10.39
CA TYR A 33 -0.18 9.06 10.66
C TYR A 33 -0.16 8.20 11.92
N PHE A 34 0.40 7.02 11.83
CA PHE A 34 0.55 6.07 12.91
C PHE A 34 1.98 6.10 13.45
N ALA A 35 2.20 6.85 14.52
CA ALA A 35 3.53 7.04 15.13
C ALA A 35 4.16 5.72 15.63
N GLN A 36 3.36 4.69 15.90
CA GLN A 36 3.81 3.38 16.37
C GLN A 36 4.66 2.64 15.34
N THR A 37 4.41 2.89 14.06
CA THR A 37 5.12 2.23 12.95
C THR A 37 5.73 3.22 11.97
N GLY A 38 5.32 4.50 12.06
CA GLY A 38 5.83 5.57 11.20
C GLY A 38 5.24 5.55 9.79
N HIS A 39 3.97 5.16 9.64
CA HIS A 39 3.31 5.08 8.34
C HIS A 39 2.00 5.86 8.30
N TYR A 40 1.62 6.29 7.11
CA TYR A 40 0.33 6.93 6.86
C TYR A 40 -0.69 5.93 6.32
N VAL A 41 -1.95 6.11 6.69
CA VAL A 41 -3.10 5.48 6.03
C VAL A 41 -3.97 6.58 5.43
N ARG A 42 -4.47 6.38 4.20
CA ARG A 42 -5.15 7.44 3.43
C ARG A 42 -6.40 6.94 2.72
N GLY A 43 -7.30 7.89 2.41
CA GLY A 43 -8.44 7.71 1.52
C GLY A 43 -9.31 6.51 1.87
N ASP A 44 -9.58 5.65 0.88
CA ASP A 44 -10.42 4.46 1.04
C ASP A 44 -9.89 3.49 2.09
N PHE A 45 -8.57 3.31 2.14
CA PHE A 45 -7.94 2.45 3.16
C PHE A 45 -8.16 3.00 4.57
N LEU A 46 -8.09 4.31 4.78
CA LEU A 46 -8.36 4.90 6.09
C LEU A 46 -9.85 4.80 6.46
N ARG A 47 -10.75 5.03 5.50
CA ARG A 47 -12.20 4.85 5.73
C ARG A 47 -12.52 3.42 6.11
N TYR A 48 -11.94 2.44 5.38
CA TYR A 48 -12.12 1.03 5.67
C TYR A 48 -11.52 0.63 7.03
N TYR A 49 -10.32 1.12 7.35
CA TYR A 49 -9.67 0.89 8.65
C TYR A 49 -10.56 1.38 9.79
N ARG A 50 -11.13 2.58 9.67
CA ARG A 50 -12.02 3.19 10.68
C ARG A 50 -13.45 2.63 10.69
N SER A 51 -13.82 1.79 9.74
CA SER A 51 -15.18 1.22 9.64
C SER A 51 -15.50 0.17 10.72
N VAL A 52 -14.51 -0.25 11.48
CA VAL A 52 -14.64 -1.25 12.56
C VAL A 52 -14.39 -0.62 13.92
N SER A 53 -15.01 -1.17 14.98
CA SER A 53 -14.93 -0.61 16.32
C SER A 53 -13.54 -0.70 16.95
N ASN A 54 -12.71 -1.66 16.57
CA ASN A 54 -11.36 -1.82 17.09
C ASN A 54 -10.37 -2.19 15.97
N PRO A 55 -10.01 -1.22 15.12
CA PRO A 55 -9.16 -1.49 13.96
C PRO A 55 -7.75 -1.96 14.36
N THR A 56 -7.20 -1.44 15.44
CA THR A 56 -5.88 -1.85 15.94
C THR A 56 -5.86 -3.30 16.40
N LEU A 57 -6.94 -3.81 17.00
CA LEU A 57 -7.05 -5.22 17.33
C LEU A 57 -7.17 -6.07 16.09
N LEU A 58 -8.02 -5.68 15.14
CA LEU A 58 -8.40 -6.51 14.00
C LEU A 58 -7.36 -6.49 12.87
N PHE A 59 -6.88 -5.31 12.52
CA PHE A 59 -5.93 -5.13 11.41
C PHE A 59 -4.49 -4.89 11.87
N GLY A 60 -4.31 -4.40 13.10
CA GLY A 60 -3.01 -3.93 13.60
C GLY A 60 -2.65 -2.56 13.06
N TYR A 61 -1.42 -2.12 13.33
CA TYR A 61 -0.87 -0.89 12.77
C TYR A 61 -0.40 -1.09 11.32
N PRO A 62 -0.41 -0.03 10.48
CA PRO A 62 0.14 -0.12 9.14
C PRO A 62 1.64 -0.46 9.17
N LEU A 63 2.09 -1.33 8.28
CA LEU A 63 3.48 -1.73 8.12
C LEU A 63 4.15 -1.05 6.93
N THR A 64 3.35 -0.50 6.01
CA THR A 64 3.81 0.14 4.78
C THR A 64 2.96 1.36 4.49
N GLU A 65 3.42 2.19 3.56
CA GLU A 65 2.54 3.09 2.80
C GLU A 65 1.73 2.28 1.77
N GLN A 66 0.79 2.93 1.10
CA GLN A 66 0.14 2.37 -0.08
C GLN A 66 1.15 2.24 -1.22
N PHE A 67 1.18 1.09 -1.91
CA PHE A 67 2.07 0.84 -3.04
C PHE A 67 1.49 -0.19 -4.01
N THR A 68 2.10 -0.32 -5.19
CA THR A 68 1.79 -1.39 -6.14
C THR A 68 2.64 -2.61 -5.80
N SER A 69 1.99 -3.66 -5.31
CA SER A 69 2.58 -4.94 -4.92
C SER A 69 3.13 -5.72 -6.13
N ILE A 70 3.97 -6.71 -5.87
CA ILE A 70 4.54 -7.59 -6.88
C ILE A 70 3.46 -8.36 -7.68
N ASP A 71 2.28 -8.58 -7.11
CA ASP A 71 1.12 -9.18 -7.76
C ASP A 71 0.31 -8.19 -8.64
N GLY A 72 0.80 -6.93 -8.75
CA GLY A 72 0.21 -5.89 -9.58
C GLY A 72 -0.97 -5.14 -8.96
N LYS A 73 -1.35 -5.46 -7.74
CA LYS A 73 -2.45 -4.80 -7.03
C LYS A 73 -1.96 -3.58 -6.25
N THR A 74 -2.81 -2.57 -6.12
CA THR A 74 -2.57 -1.45 -5.20
C THR A 74 -2.97 -1.88 -3.80
N VAL A 75 -2.02 -1.89 -2.88
CA VAL A 75 -2.18 -2.46 -1.54
C VAL A 75 -1.60 -1.59 -0.44
N GLN A 76 -2.01 -1.88 0.80
CA GLN A 76 -1.31 -1.46 2.01
C GLN A 76 -1.31 -2.64 2.99
N TYR A 77 -0.14 -2.91 3.57
CA TYR A 77 0.01 -3.95 4.59
C TYR A 77 -0.16 -3.36 5.98
N PHE A 78 -0.89 -4.10 6.80
CA PHE A 78 -1.02 -3.91 8.24
C PHE A 78 -0.46 -5.14 8.94
N GLN A 79 -0.24 -5.08 10.25
CA GLN A 79 0.31 -6.22 10.99
C GLN A 79 -0.48 -7.51 10.74
N ARG A 80 -1.83 -7.44 10.69
CA ARG A 80 -2.74 -8.59 10.62
C ARG A 80 -3.56 -8.68 9.36
N ALA A 81 -3.47 -7.69 8.49
CA ALA A 81 -4.26 -7.59 7.26
C ALA A 81 -3.44 -7.04 6.09
N ARG A 82 -3.90 -7.34 4.89
CA ARG A 82 -3.50 -6.65 3.66
C ARG A 82 -4.75 -6.11 3.00
N PHE A 83 -4.81 -4.79 2.85
CA PHE A 83 -5.89 -4.13 2.13
C PHE A 83 -5.52 -4.03 0.66
N GLU A 84 -6.47 -4.35 -0.22
CA GLU A 84 -6.35 -4.21 -1.67
C GLU A 84 -7.34 -3.16 -2.15
N MET A 85 -6.93 -2.28 -3.04
CA MET A 85 -7.84 -1.35 -3.72
C MET A 85 -8.81 -2.16 -4.59
N ALA A 86 -10.11 -1.95 -4.39
CA ALA A 86 -11.19 -2.65 -5.08
C ALA A 86 -12.34 -1.67 -5.36
N PRO A 87 -12.17 -0.77 -6.35
CA PRO A 87 -13.14 0.29 -6.65
C PRO A 87 -14.50 -0.24 -7.09
N GLU A 88 -14.58 -1.51 -7.49
CA GLU A 88 -15.84 -2.19 -7.83
C GLU A 88 -16.68 -2.55 -6.59
N LEU A 89 -16.10 -2.52 -5.38
CA LEU A 89 -16.81 -2.76 -4.13
C LEU A 89 -17.33 -1.44 -3.53
N PRO A 90 -18.49 -1.44 -2.86
CA PRO A 90 -19.05 -0.22 -2.25
C PRO A 90 -18.12 0.48 -1.26
N GLN A 91 -17.30 -0.30 -0.52
CA GLN A 91 -16.31 0.22 0.42
C GLN A 91 -14.96 0.58 -0.23
N GLY A 92 -14.76 0.30 -1.53
CA GLY A 92 -13.54 0.58 -2.28
C GLY A 92 -12.33 -0.30 -1.91
N VAL A 93 -12.48 -1.22 -0.94
CA VAL A 93 -11.39 -2.03 -0.37
C VAL A 93 -11.82 -3.47 -0.22
N ARG A 94 -10.89 -4.38 -0.53
CA ARG A 94 -10.99 -5.83 -0.27
C ARG A 94 -9.90 -6.24 0.71
N LEU A 95 -10.19 -7.19 1.59
CA LEU A 95 -9.18 -7.90 2.36
C LEU A 95 -8.59 -9.04 1.53
N THR A 96 -7.27 -9.14 1.51
CA THR A 96 -6.62 -10.38 1.06
C THR A 96 -6.96 -11.48 2.07
N PRO A 97 -7.37 -12.68 1.64
CA PRO A 97 -7.70 -13.77 2.55
C PRO A 97 -6.43 -14.41 3.13
N LEU A 98 -5.75 -13.68 4.03
CA LEU A 98 -4.42 -14.04 4.53
C LEU A 98 -4.39 -15.38 5.27
N GLY A 99 -5.49 -15.77 5.86
CA GLY A 99 -5.58 -17.10 6.46
C GLY A 99 -5.42 -18.20 5.42
N LEU A 100 -6.11 -18.09 4.27
CA LEU A 100 -5.97 -19.04 3.16
C LEU A 100 -4.56 -19.00 2.55
N GLU A 101 -4.01 -17.82 2.34
CA GLU A 101 -2.71 -17.61 1.69
C GLU A 101 -1.53 -18.12 2.52
N THR A 102 -1.68 -18.14 3.85
CA THR A 102 -0.60 -18.52 4.78
C THR A 102 -0.83 -19.86 5.47
N TYR A 103 -1.97 -20.51 5.21
CA TYR A 103 -2.32 -21.78 5.86
C TYR A 103 -1.38 -22.91 5.45
N SER A 104 -0.90 -23.61 6.44
CA SER A 104 -0.25 -24.92 6.30
C SER A 104 -0.72 -25.82 7.42
N VAL A 105 -1.07 -27.04 7.10
CA VAL A 105 -1.61 -28.03 8.07
C VAL A 105 -0.58 -28.34 9.14
N GLU A 106 -1.00 -28.28 10.40
CA GLU A 106 -0.22 -28.64 11.57
C GLU A 106 -0.89 -29.77 12.37
N ARG A 107 -0.34 -30.08 13.54
CA ARG A 107 -0.92 -31.12 14.41
C ARG A 107 -2.30 -30.70 14.91
N GLN A 108 -3.33 -31.40 14.45
CA GLN A 108 -4.73 -31.13 14.80
C GLN A 108 -5.04 -31.56 16.24
N LEU A 109 -5.91 -30.79 16.89
CA LEU A 109 -6.48 -31.10 18.20
C LEU A 109 -7.94 -31.49 18.02
N VAL A 110 -8.28 -32.67 18.52
CA VAL A 110 -9.68 -33.16 18.51
C VAL A 110 -10.41 -32.55 19.70
N ILE A 111 -11.47 -31.81 19.44
CA ILE A 111 -12.35 -31.23 20.45
C ILE A 111 -13.73 -31.85 20.28
N ASN A 112 -14.17 -32.56 21.31
CA ASN A 112 -15.48 -33.23 21.35
C ASN A 112 -16.37 -32.55 22.40
N ASN A 113 -16.83 -31.33 22.12
CA ASN A 113 -17.80 -30.63 22.97
C ASN A 113 -18.86 -29.94 22.14
N PRO A 114 -19.95 -30.62 21.75
CA PRO A 114 -20.97 -30.04 20.89
C PRO A 114 -21.70 -28.83 21.49
N PHE A 115 -21.68 -28.66 22.83
CA PHE A 115 -22.39 -27.59 23.52
C PHE A 115 -21.59 -26.27 23.53
N ALA A 116 -20.29 -26.34 23.33
CA ALA A 116 -19.40 -25.16 23.33
C ALA A 116 -18.85 -24.83 21.95
N CYS A 117 -19.40 -25.45 20.91
CA CYS A 117 -18.92 -25.30 19.52
C CYS A 117 -20.08 -24.95 18.59
N ARG A 118 -19.75 -24.17 17.55
CA ARG A 118 -20.60 -23.94 16.37
C ARG A 118 -19.88 -24.50 15.16
N THR A 119 -20.54 -25.45 14.48
CA THR A 119 -20.01 -26.06 13.25
C THR A 119 -20.52 -25.30 12.03
N TYR A 120 -19.62 -25.01 11.11
CA TYR A 120 -19.89 -24.35 9.84
C TYR A 120 -19.93 -25.38 8.71
N THR A 121 -21.11 -25.59 8.14
CA THR A 121 -21.33 -26.61 7.10
C THR A 121 -20.59 -26.32 5.80
N GLN A 122 -20.24 -25.05 5.56
CA GLN A 122 -19.49 -24.59 4.39
C GLN A 122 -18.08 -25.18 4.32
N THR A 123 -17.46 -25.41 5.47
CA THR A 123 -16.08 -25.90 5.57
C THR A 123 -15.96 -27.19 6.39
N GLY A 124 -17.03 -27.59 7.12
CA GLY A 124 -17.02 -28.73 8.02
C GLY A 124 -16.25 -28.50 9.32
N HIS A 125 -15.74 -27.28 9.56
CA HIS A 125 -14.98 -26.96 10.76
C HIS A 125 -15.83 -26.29 11.84
N SER A 126 -15.44 -26.50 13.11
CA SER A 126 -16.11 -25.92 14.26
C SER A 126 -15.25 -24.86 14.93
N VAL A 127 -15.89 -23.79 15.40
CA VAL A 127 -15.27 -22.79 16.27
C VAL A 127 -15.84 -23.00 17.68
N CYS A 128 -14.97 -23.04 18.70
CA CYS A 128 -15.37 -23.44 20.05
C CYS A 128 -14.85 -22.50 21.12
N PHE A 129 -15.53 -22.51 22.30
CA PHE A 129 -15.09 -21.85 23.53
C PHE A 129 -14.78 -20.35 23.35
N ALA A 130 -13.69 -19.86 23.92
CA ALA A 130 -13.26 -18.48 23.83
C ALA A 130 -13.00 -18.00 22.40
N PHE A 131 -12.65 -18.92 21.46
CA PHE A 131 -12.53 -18.57 20.05
C PHE A 131 -13.88 -18.23 19.43
N LEU A 132 -14.94 -18.96 19.80
CA LEU A 132 -16.29 -18.68 19.32
C LEU A 132 -16.82 -17.37 19.90
N GLU A 133 -16.58 -17.12 21.17
CA GLU A 133 -16.94 -15.85 21.81
C GLU A 133 -16.24 -14.65 21.15
N PHE A 134 -14.92 -14.74 20.97
CA PHE A 134 -14.14 -13.70 20.29
C PHE A 134 -14.59 -13.49 18.84
N PHE A 135 -14.86 -14.58 18.12
CA PHE A 135 -15.36 -14.57 16.74
C PHE A 135 -16.68 -13.78 16.65
N ASP A 136 -17.65 -14.10 17.49
CA ASP A 136 -18.96 -13.46 17.47
C ASP A 136 -18.89 -11.98 17.88
N GLN A 137 -18.10 -11.63 18.89
CA GLN A 137 -17.92 -10.26 19.36
C GLN A 137 -17.23 -9.35 18.36
N ASN A 138 -16.44 -9.89 17.44
CA ASN A 138 -15.60 -9.12 16.51
C ASN A 138 -16.02 -9.21 15.04
N GLY A 139 -17.27 -9.60 14.76
CA GLY A 139 -17.86 -9.54 13.42
C GLY A 139 -17.96 -10.85 12.68
N GLY A 140 -17.59 -11.97 13.29
CA GLY A 140 -17.86 -13.31 12.77
C GLY A 140 -17.37 -13.58 11.36
N VAL A 141 -18.20 -14.26 10.56
CA VAL A 141 -17.90 -14.62 9.17
C VAL A 141 -17.64 -13.40 8.28
N GLU A 142 -18.34 -12.29 8.50
CA GLU A 142 -18.16 -11.10 7.67
C GLU A 142 -16.73 -10.52 7.80
N ARG A 143 -16.12 -10.69 8.97
CA ARG A 143 -14.79 -10.17 9.25
C ARG A 143 -13.68 -11.18 9.01
N PHE A 144 -13.84 -12.36 9.59
CA PHE A 144 -12.78 -13.37 9.61
C PHE A 144 -12.90 -14.40 8.50
N GLY A 145 -14.05 -14.46 7.81
CA GLY A 145 -14.38 -15.56 6.92
C GLY A 145 -14.77 -16.81 7.69
N TYR A 146 -15.00 -17.92 6.99
CA TYR A 146 -15.27 -19.22 7.60
C TYR A 146 -14.00 -19.81 8.23
N PRO A 147 -14.12 -20.68 9.28
CA PRO A 147 -12.99 -21.44 9.76
C PRO A 147 -12.53 -22.41 8.67
N ILE A 148 -11.23 -22.45 8.38
CA ILE A 148 -10.62 -23.32 7.34
C ILE A 148 -9.76 -24.42 7.93
N SER A 149 -9.63 -24.46 9.27
CA SER A 149 -8.95 -25.54 9.99
C SER A 149 -9.71 -25.91 11.24
N PRO A 150 -9.49 -27.13 11.80
CA PRO A 150 -9.78 -27.40 13.20
C PRO A 150 -8.84 -26.59 14.09
N PHE A 151 -8.91 -26.79 15.41
CA PHE A 151 -7.84 -26.35 16.30
C PHE A 151 -6.55 -27.09 15.98
N GLU A 152 -5.45 -26.37 15.91
CA GLU A 152 -4.12 -26.91 15.63
C GLU A 152 -3.13 -26.46 16.72
N PHE A 153 -2.03 -27.21 16.85
CA PHE A 153 -0.97 -26.90 17.76
C PHE A 153 0.26 -26.44 16.97
N ARG A 154 0.54 -25.14 16.97
CA ARG A 154 1.63 -24.52 16.22
C ARG A 154 2.52 -23.70 17.16
N ASN A 155 3.83 -23.90 17.10
CA ASN A 155 4.80 -23.16 17.92
C ASN A 155 4.43 -23.13 19.42
N ASN A 156 3.99 -24.26 19.97
CA ASN A 156 3.53 -24.41 21.35
C ASN A 156 2.29 -23.59 21.73
N GLN A 157 1.49 -23.15 20.74
CA GLN A 157 0.23 -22.45 20.93
C GLN A 157 -0.93 -23.16 20.23
N ILE A 158 -2.13 -23.06 20.80
CA ILE A 158 -3.35 -23.48 20.13
C ILE A 158 -3.76 -22.37 19.19
N VAL A 159 -3.95 -22.73 17.91
CA VAL A 159 -4.36 -21.82 16.85
C VAL A 159 -5.56 -22.36 16.09
N GLN A 160 -6.27 -21.47 15.41
CA GLN A 160 -7.28 -21.83 14.42
C GLN A 160 -7.24 -20.82 13.27
N TYR A 161 -7.25 -21.33 12.05
CA TYR A 161 -7.28 -20.51 10.85
C TYR A 161 -8.71 -20.28 10.37
N PHE A 162 -8.93 -19.06 9.94
CA PHE A 162 -10.10 -18.55 9.21
C PHE A 162 -9.64 -18.04 7.86
N GLU A 163 -10.53 -17.80 6.91
CA GLU A 163 -10.15 -17.31 5.57
C GLU A 163 -9.27 -16.05 5.64
N ASN A 164 -9.59 -15.10 6.52
CA ASN A 164 -8.91 -13.81 6.60
C ASN A 164 -7.96 -13.68 7.80
N ALA A 165 -7.94 -14.61 8.75
CA ALA A 165 -7.22 -14.47 10.02
C ALA A 165 -6.75 -15.79 10.60
N ARG A 166 -5.81 -15.73 11.55
CA ARG A 166 -5.46 -16.82 12.44
C ARG A 166 -5.61 -16.36 13.89
N PHE A 167 -6.43 -17.10 14.66
CA PHE A 167 -6.57 -16.91 16.10
C PHE A 167 -5.54 -17.71 16.86
N GLU A 168 -5.07 -17.15 17.98
CA GLU A 168 -4.08 -17.76 18.87
C GLU A 168 -4.60 -17.74 20.31
N TRP A 169 -4.48 -18.87 21.00
CA TRP A 169 -4.75 -18.95 22.43
C TRP A 169 -3.55 -18.50 23.25
N ARG A 170 -3.75 -17.47 24.09
CA ARG A 170 -2.73 -16.86 24.95
C ARG A 170 -3.11 -16.97 26.43
N PRO A 171 -2.99 -18.15 27.06
CA PRO A 171 -3.51 -18.43 28.41
C PRO A 171 -2.92 -17.55 29.52
N ALA A 172 -1.72 -17.00 29.29
CA ALA A 172 -1.04 -16.14 30.25
C ALA A 172 -1.69 -14.73 30.40
N LEU A 173 -2.55 -14.34 29.44
CA LEU A 173 -3.24 -13.04 29.49
C LEU A 173 -4.52 -13.13 30.32
N ALA A 174 -5.02 -11.96 30.76
CA ALA A 174 -6.27 -11.84 31.50
C ALA A 174 -7.45 -12.39 30.69
N GLU A 175 -8.50 -12.80 31.38
CA GLU A 175 -9.76 -13.19 30.74
C GLU A 175 -10.26 -12.07 29.82
N GLY A 176 -10.82 -12.42 28.66
CA GLY A 176 -11.20 -11.47 27.61
C GLY A 176 -10.04 -10.98 26.70
N GLN A 177 -8.79 -11.21 27.11
CA GLN A 177 -7.60 -10.88 26.30
C GLN A 177 -6.85 -12.13 25.80
N ARG A 178 -7.35 -13.32 26.14
CA ARG A 178 -6.67 -14.60 25.84
C ARG A 178 -6.70 -15.01 24.38
N ILE A 179 -7.49 -14.34 23.55
CA ILE A 179 -7.47 -14.58 22.11
C ILE A 179 -6.70 -13.44 21.45
N GLY A 180 -5.62 -13.80 20.76
CA GLY A 180 -4.86 -12.90 19.92
C GLY A 180 -5.06 -13.21 18.45
N LEU A 181 -4.79 -12.25 17.59
CA LEU A 181 -4.66 -12.43 16.15
C LEU A 181 -3.19 -12.49 15.79
N THR A 182 -2.85 -13.40 14.91
CA THR A 182 -1.50 -13.50 14.35
C THR A 182 -1.23 -12.36 13.38
N ASP A 183 -0.01 -11.88 13.34
CA ASP A 183 0.43 -10.83 12.43
C ASP A 183 0.65 -11.39 11.00
N LEU A 184 -0.43 -11.92 10.39
CA LEU A 184 -0.40 -12.56 9.06
C LEU A 184 -0.01 -11.59 7.96
N GLY A 185 -0.29 -10.29 8.11
CA GLY A 185 0.11 -9.27 7.13
C GLY A 185 1.62 -9.20 6.98
N ARG A 186 2.36 -9.26 8.11
CA ARG A 186 3.82 -9.31 8.08
C ARG A 186 4.34 -10.63 7.49
N ILE A 187 3.76 -11.75 7.88
CA ILE A 187 4.14 -13.07 7.37
C ILE A 187 3.95 -13.13 5.85
N TYR A 188 2.83 -12.66 5.36
CA TYR A 188 2.52 -12.69 3.92
C TYR A 188 3.39 -11.72 3.12
N PHE A 189 3.71 -10.55 3.68
CA PHE A 189 4.66 -9.61 3.08
C PHE A 189 6.02 -10.28 2.78
N ASP A 190 6.55 -10.98 3.78
CA ASP A 190 7.83 -11.69 3.66
C ASP A 190 7.72 -12.90 2.72
N GLN A 191 6.60 -13.65 2.76
CA GLN A 191 6.34 -14.82 1.91
C GLN A 191 6.20 -14.45 0.44
N LEU A 192 5.53 -13.34 0.13
CA LEU A 192 5.34 -12.86 -1.24
C LEU A 192 6.64 -12.26 -1.83
N GLY A 193 7.63 -11.96 -0.98
CA GLY A 193 8.90 -11.37 -1.39
C GLY A 193 8.81 -9.89 -1.75
N GLU A 194 7.93 -9.15 -1.06
CA GLU A 194 7.82 -7.71 -1.23
C GLU A 194 9.14 -7.00 -0.85
N ASN A 195 9.36 -5.83 -1.44
CA ASN A 195 10.57 -5.07 -1.17
C ASN A 195 10.63 -4.59 0.30
N PRO A 196 11.62 -5.04 1.11
CA PRO A 196 11.74 -4.63 2.52
C PRO A 196 11.87 -3.11 2.74
N ALA A 197 12.24 -2.35 1.70
CA ALA A 197 12.29 -0.88 1.78
C ALA A 197 10.92 -0.26 2.12
N PHE A 198 9.81 -0.92 1.77
CA PHE A 198 8.46 -0.44 2.09
C PHE A 198 8.11 -0.51 3.57
N LEU A 199 8.86 -1.28 4.36
CA LEU A 199 8.71 -1.35 5.83
C LEU A 199 9.42 -0.22 6.57
N LYS A 200 10.20 0.63 5.87
CA LYS A 200 10.88 1.76 6.50
C LYS A 200 9.85 2.85 6.82
N SER A 201 9.95 3.37 8.03
CA SER A 201 9.10 4.47 8.48
C SER A 201 9.24 5.70 7.56
N THR A 202 8.13 6.32 7.27
CA THR A 202 8.05 7.58 6.55
C THR A 202 8.19 8.74 7.54
N PRO A 203 9.11 9.70 7.34
CA PRO A 203 9.18 10.88 8.19
C PRO A 203 7.86 11.66 8.19
N LEU A 204 7.51 12.23 9.34
CA LEU A 204 6.26 13.00 9.49
C LEU A 204 6.20 14.23 8.57
N ASP A 205 7.35 14.76 8.19
CA ASP A 205 7.53 15.92 7.29
C ASP A 205 7.67 15.55 5.80
N ALA A 206 7.67 14.26 5.47
CA ALA A 206 7.84 13.80 4.08
C ALA A 206 6.65 14.12 3.16
N GLY A 207 5.58 14.72 3.70
CA GLY A 207 4.37 15.08 2.97
C GLY A 207 3.46 13.89 2.64
N PRO A 208 2.35 14.14 1.95
CA PRO A 208 1.30 13.15 1.78
C PRO A 208 1.63 12.01 0.80
N ASN A 209 2.61 12.17 -0.08
CA ASN A 209 2.98 11.16 -1.07
C ASN A 209 4.51 11.06 -1.21
N PRO A 210 5.20 10.48 -0.21
CA PRO A 210 6.66 10.36 -0.30
C PRO A 210 7.05 9.37 -1.40
N VAL A 211 8.14 9.67 -2.10
CA VAL A 211 8.80 8.71 -2.98
C VAL A 211 9.64 7.78 -2.10
N LEU A 212 9.27 6.49 -2.07
CA LEU A 212 9.90 5.47 -1.23
C LEU A 212 10.83 4.56 -2.00
N SER A 213 10.61 4.44 -3.31
CA SER A 213 11.47 3.69 -4.23
C SER A 213 11.44 4.32 -5.62
N LEU A 214 12.51 4.10 -6.39
CA LEU A 214 12.61 4.52 -7.78
C LEU A 214 12.57 3.32 -8.70
N ARG A 215 11.65 3.34 -9.64
CA ARG A 215 11.60 2.40 -10.76
C ARG A 215 12.13 3.10 -12.00
N VAL A 216 13.34 2.75 -12.40
CA VAL A 216 14.02 3.31 -13.58
C VAL A 216 13.93 2.31 -14.74
N ARG A 217 13.51 2.79 -15.90
CA ARG A 217 13.52 2.04 -17.17
C ARG A 217 14.17 2.89 -18.24
N ALA A 218 14.85 2.24 -19.16
CA ALA A 218 15.51 2.94 -20.28
C ALA A 218 15.28 2.22 -21.60
N PHE A 219 15.12 3.00 -22.66
CA PHE A 219 14.81 2.53 -23.99
C PHE A 219 15.66 3.28 -25.01
N PRO A 220 16.52 2.60 -25.79
CA PRO A 220 17.20 3.22 -26.91
C PRO A 220 16.19 3.49 -28.04
N ALA A 221 16.29 4.61 -28.71
CA ALA A 221 15.43 4.96 -29.85
C ALA A 221 15.63 3.97 -31.04
N LYS A 222 16.85 3.48 -31.20
CA LYS A 222 17.20 2.50 -32.19
C LYS A 222 17.73 1.24 -31.49
N ALA A 223 17.04 0.10 -31.67
CA ALA A 223 17.50 -1.19 -31.15
C ALA A 223 18.73 -1.72 -31.92
N VAL A 224 18.86 -1.32 -33.17
CA VAL A 224 19.96 -1.65 -34.06
C VAL A 224 20.43 -0.39 -34.80
N THR A 225 21.74 -0.22 -34.93
CA THR A 225 22.37 0.95 -35.58
C THR A 225 23.53 0.51 -36.47
N THR A 226 24.05 1.43 -37.29
CA THR A 226 25.26 1.23 -38.09
C THR A 226 26.54 1.53 -37.30
N SER A 227 27.72 1.31 -37.91
CA SER A 227 29.03 1.56 -37.29
C SER A 227 29.26 3.00 -36.82
N ASN A 228 28.66 3.95 -37.50
CA ASN A 228 28.76 5.38 -37.23
C ASN A 228 27.34 5.93 -37.15
N ASP A 229 26.87 6.33 -35.97
CA ASP A 229 25.50 6.83 -35.79
C ASP A 229 25.37 7.67 -34.52
N ASN A 230 24.21 8.28 -34.35
CA ASN A 230 23.77 8.93 -33.10
C ASN A 230 22.65 8.10 -32.50
N GLN A 231 22.76 7.84 -31.18
CA GLN A 231 21.73 7.17 -30.40
C GLN A 231 21.06 8.14 -29.44
N THR A 232 19.75 8.05 -29.35
CA THR A 232 18.96 8.72 -28.30
C THR A 232 18.40 7.68 -27.35
N VAL A 233 18.47 7.94 -26.05
CA VAL A 233 17.94 7.05 -25.03
C VAL A 233 16.89 7.82 -24.22
N TYR A 234 15.74 7.18 -24.04
CA TYR A 234 14.66 7.65 -23.17
C TYR A 234 14.75 6.94 -21.83
N VAL A 235 14.66 7.69 -20.74
CA VAL A 235 14.66 7.18 -19.38
C VAL A 235 13.33 7.53 -18.71
N LEU A 236 12.63 6.53 -18.19
CA LEU A 236 11.37 6.69 -17.47
C LEU A 236 11.61 6.41 -15.99
N ILE A 237 11.17 7.34 -15.13
CA ILE A 237 11.28 7.20 -13.69
C ILE A 237 9.90 7.29 -13.05
N GLN A 238 9.59 6.30 -12.23
CA GLN A 238 8.35 6.18 -11.49
C GLN A 238 8.64 5.86 -10.03
N ASP A 239 7.73 6.25 -9.14
CA ASP A 239 7.73 5.87 -7.73
C ASP A 239 7.13 4.46 -7.51
N GLN A 240 6.94 4.07 -6.24
CA GLN A 240 6.31 2.81 -5.82
C GLN A 240 4.85 2.66 -6.30
N ASN A 241 4.17 3.76 -6.61
CA ASN A 241 2.79 3.81 -7.08
C ASN A 241 2.70 3.97 -8.61
N LEU A 242 3.82 3.79 -9.32
CA LEU A 242 3.96 4.02 -10.76
C LEU A 242 3.67 5.47 -11.19
N GLN A 243 3.71 6.43 -10.24
CA GLN A 243 3.55 7.84 -10.55
C GLN A 243 4.89 8.42 -11.05
N PRO A 244 4.86 9.36 -12.00
CA PRO A 244 6.06 10.02 -12.49
C PRO A 244 6.84 10.71 -11.36
N VAL A 245 8.16 10.56 -11.36
CA VAL A 245 9.07 11.31 -10.46
C VAL A 245 9.75 12.40 -11.27
N ALA A 246 9.40 13.64 -10.96
CA ALA A 246 9.93 14.83 -11.64
C ALA A 246 11.18 15.39 -10.96
N GLY A 247 11.96 16.18 -11.71
CA GLY A 247 13.07 16.99 -11.16
C GLY A 247 14.30 16.18 -10.75
N ALA A 248 14.34 14.88 -10.98
CA ALA A 248 15.55 14.09 -10.79
C ALA A 248 16.58 14.37 -11.89
N SER A 249 17.85 14.13 -11.60
CA SER A 249 18.94 14.13 -12.58
C SER A 249 19.66 12.80 -12.55
N GLY A 250 20.13 12.32 -13.70
CA GLY A 250 20.82 11.05 -13.79
C GLY A 250 22.08 11.12 -14.66
N VAL A 251 22.85 10.05 -14.59
CA VAL A 251 24.04 9.84 -15.41
C VAL A 251 23.92 8.50 -16.12
N ALA A 252 24.19 8.52 -17.42
CA ALA A 252 24.33 7.33 -18.25
C ALA A 252 25.81 7.06 -18.51
N THR A 253 26.26 5.83 -18.27
CA THR A 253 27.61 5.36 -18.60
C THR A 253 27.53 4.41 -19.79
N ILE A 254 28.07 4.82 -20.91
CA ILE A 254 28.08 4.08 -22.19
C ILE A 254 29.44 3.42 -22.38
N ARG A 255 29.46 2.10 -22.60
CA ARG A 255 30.69 1.34 -22.81
C ARG A 255 30.81 0.93 -24.27
N LEU A 256 31.68 1.59 -25.02
CA LEU A 256 31.96 1.27 -26.41
C LEU A 256 32.91 0.07 -26.54
N ALA A 257 32.90 -0.60 -27.71
CA ALA A 257 33.75 -1.76 -27.99
C ALA A 257 35.25 -1.47 -27.93
N SER A 258 35.64 -0.23 -28.20
CA SER A 258 37.03 0.24 -28.08
C SER A 258 37.55 0.28 -26.64
N GLY A 259 36.70 0.02 -25.64
CA GLY A 259 37.02 0.25 -24.22
C GLY A 259 36.81 1.71 -23.80
N HIS A 260 36.44 2.60 -24.71
CA HIS A 260 36.12 3.99 -24.35
C HIS A 260 34.80 4.07 -23.58
N ILE A 261 34.81 4.79 -22.46
CA ILE A 261 33.65 5.03 -21.61
C ILE A 261 33.22 6.48 -21.79
N MET A 262 31.96 6.66 -22.16
CA MET A 262 31.31 7.97 -22.24
C MET A 262 30.33 8.12 -21.07
N GLN A 263 30.17 9.35 -20.58
CA GLN A 263 29.17 9.69 -19.59
C GLN A 263 28.30 10.83 -20.08
N GLU A 264 26.99 10.64 -20.03
CA GLU A 264 26.00 11.63 -20.42
C GLU A 264 25.10 11.93 -19.24
N ALA A 265 24.99 13.21 -18.88
CA ALA A 265 24.06 13.67 -17.85
C ALA A 265 22.71 14.01 -18.48
N PHE A 266 21.63 13.77 -17.76
CA PHE A 266 20.29 14.09 -18.19
C PHE A 266 19.42 14.53 -17.03
N THR A 267 18.34 15.26 -17.32
CA THR A 267 17.33 15.70 -16.34
C THR A 267 15.98 15.07 -16.67
N ILE A 268 15.17 14.89 -15.63
CA ILE A 268 13.83 14.32 -15.73
C ILE A 268 12.80 15.44 -15.69
N ASN A 269 11.90 15.45 -16.66
CA ASN A 269 10.81 16.41 -16.75
C ASN A 269 9.62 16.06 -15.82
N ASP A 270 8.59 16.91 -15.82
CA ASP A 270 7.39 16.75 -14.99
C ASP A 270 6.58 15.49 -15.27
N ARG A 271 6.83 14.82 -16.40
CA ARG A 271 6.21 13.55 -16.78
C ARG A 271 7.03 12.33 -16.38
N GLY A 272 8.11 12.52 -15.64
CA GLY A 272 9.01 11.44 -15.24
C GLY A 272 9.89 10.92 -16.38
N VAL A 273 10.11 11.70 -17.44
CA VAL A 273 10.87 11.29 -18.62
C VAL A 273 12.12 12.16 -18.79
N GLY A 274 13.26 11.52 -18.96
CA GLY A 274 14.51 12.14 -19.37
C GLY A 274 14.97 11.60 -20.71
N THR A 275 15.79 12.38 -21.39
CA THR A 275 16.41 11.98 -22.67
C THR A 275 17.85 12.46 -22.72
N PHE A 276 18.70 11.66 -23.33
CA PHE A 276 20.05 12.08 -23.71
C PHE A 276 20.42 11.46 -25.06
N SER A 277 21.39 12.04 -25.73
CA SER A 277 21.87 11.57 -27.06
C SER A 277 23.38 11.60 -27.10
N PHE A 278 23.97 10.62 -27.75
CA PHE A 278 25.42 10.54 -27.96
C PHE A 278 25.73 9.98 -29.34
N GLY A 279 26.86 10.43 -29.88
CA GLY A 279 27.37 9.93 -31.15
C GLY A 279 28.50 8.92 -30.93
N PHE A 280 28.68 8.00 -31.86
CA PHE A 280 29.80 7.05 -31.90
C PHE A 280 30.22 6.75 -33.32
N THR A 281 31.47 6.32 -33.47
CA THR A 281 32.07 6.00 -34.75
C THR A 281 32.87 4.71 -34.65
N ASN A 282 33.06 4.04 -35.83
CA ASN A 282 33.93 2.87 -35.99
C ASN A 282 33.60 1.71 -35.02
N GLN A 283 32.31 1.48 -34.73
CA GLN A 283 31.92 0.35 -33.91
C GLN A 283 31.87 -0.94 -34.72
N PRO A 284 32.40 -2.07 -34.17
CA PRO A 284 32.42 -3.34 -34.91
C PRO A 284 31.01 -3.90 -35.13
N ASN A 285 30.84 -4.60 -36.28
CA ASN A 285 29.60 -5.31 -36.58
C ASN A 285 29.32 -6.42 -35.55
N GLY A 286 28.05 -6.58 -35.16
CA GLY A 286 27.60 -7.56 -34.19
C GLY A 286 27.77 -7.13 -32.72
N GLN A 287 28.45 -6.01 -32.45
CA GLN A 287 28.70 -5.53 -31.07
C GLN A 287 27.43 -5.11 -30.36
N LEU A 288 27.31 -5.53 -29.10
CA LEU A 288 26.28 -5.02 -28.15
C LEU A 288 26.88 -3.87 -27.34
N ILE A 289 26.25 -2.71 -27.38
CA ILE A 289 26.63 -1.54 -26.60
C ILE A 289 25.70 -1.48 -25.38
N ASN A 290 26.29 -1.58 -24.19
CA ASN A 290 25.58 -1.49 -22.93
C ASN A 290 25.62 -0.07 -22.37
N ILE A 291 24.52 0.35 -21.77
CA ILE A 291 24.32 1.66 -21.16
C ILE A 291 23.81 1.45 -19.75
N ASP A 292 24.65 1.75 -18.77
CA ASP A 292 24.28 1.73 -17.36
C ASP A 292 23.77 3.11 -16.96
N ILE A 293 22.59 3.16 -16.33
CA ILE A 293 21.93 4.39 -15.95
C ILE A 293 21.76 4.41 -14.43
N THR A 294 22.18 5.51 -13.82
CA THR A 294 22.04 5.76 -12.38
C THR A 294 21.34 7.09 -12.18
N VAL A 295 20.30 7.07 -11.32
CA VAL A 295 19.50 8.24 -10.97
C VAL A 295 19.43 8.37 -9.47
N PRO A 296 20.18 9.29 -8.85
CA PRO A 296 19.98 9.68 -7.46
C PRO A 296 18.75 10.58 -7.33
N TYR A 297 17.99 10.40 -6.26
CA TYR A 297 16.85 11.25 -5.92
C TYR A 297 16.64 11.23 -4.41
N ASN A 298 16.86 12.37 -3.74
CA ASN A 298 16.90 12.46 -2.28
C ASN A 298 17.87 11.40 -1.69
N ASN A 299 17.39 10.51 -0.81
CA ASN A 299 18.17 9.43 -0.20
C ASN A 299 18.03 8.09 -0.96
N LEU A 300 17.47 8.12 -2.18
CA LEU A 300 17.23 6.94 -3.01
C LEU A 300 18.19 6.93 -4.21
N GLU A 301 18.45 5.75 -4.72
CA GLU A 301 19.20 5.56 -5.97
C GLU A 301 18.46 4.53 -6.84
N GLY A 302 18.10 4.93 -8.05
CA GLY A 302 17.53 4.05 -9.06
C GLY A 302 18.57 3.66 -10.10
N LYS A 303 18.62 2.38 -10.47
CA LYS A 303 19.55 1.85 -11.51
C LYS A 303 18.82 1.02 -12.53
N THR A 304 19.30 1.09 -13.77
CA THR A 304 18.86 0.20 -14.85
C THR A 304 19.97 0.10 -15.91
N THR A 305 19.90 -0.96 -16.71
CA THR A 305 20.78 -1.14 -17.86
C THR A 305 19.93 -1.34 -19.10
N THR A 306 20.33 -0.72 -20.20
CA THR A 306 19.75 -0.95 -21.53
C THR A 306 20.85 -1.18 -22.55
N SER A 307 20.51 -1.64 -23.74
CA SER A 307 21.50 -1.91 -24.78
C SER A 307 20.92 -1.78 -26.19
N PHE A 308 21.79 -1.58 -27.15
CA PHE A 308 21.48 -1.64 -28.57
C PHE A 308 22.61 -2.37 -29.32
N ARG A 309 22.32 -2.84 -30.52
CA ARG A 309 23.27 -3.62 -31.30
C ARG A 309 23.76 -2.86 -32.53
N ILE A 310 25.05 -2.99 -32.83
CA ILE A 310 25.64 -2.55 -34.09
C ILE A 310 25.44 -3.67 -35.12
N TRP A 311 24.82 -3.35 -36.25
CA TRP A 311 24.57 -4.32 -37.32
C TRP A 311 24.53 -3.63 -38.69
N TYR A 312 25.42 -4.04 -39.59
CA TYR A 312 25.54 -3.52 -40.96
C TYR A 312 26.16 -4.54 -41.90
#